data_0b26fc6bd7106bd7539775e76fa5a514
#
_entry.id   0b26fc6bd7106bd7539775e76fa5a514
#
_cell.length_a   1.000
_cell.length_b   1.000
_cell.length_c   1.000
_cell.angle_alpha   90.00
_cell.angle_beta   90.00
_cell.angle_gamma   90.00
#
_symmetry.space_group_name_H-M   'P 1'
#
loop_
_entity.id
_entity.type
_entity.pdbx_description
1 polymer ?
#
loop_
_entity_poly.entity_id
_entity_poly.type
_entity_poly.pdbx_seq_one_letter_code
_entity_poly.pdbx_strand_id
1 'polypeptide(L)'
;LGISEKWDSNGNVFGDAVNGMLSNMSEAERKASAIVIDSDLEGPCGLKKIHDAYPEIFISSDIMERSNLSAAAGFNMETGKQGIFATFVAFLEMCISKITTARLNYSNLLCHFSHSGIDEMADNTCHFGLNNFFADNGLDDGYDTRFYFSADANQMKACVEAIFNDPGLRFIFSSRSKTPIIFKPDGSKLFGSGYTFVSGKDEIVREGTVGYIVSFGDAVYRALDTIERLKQKGLDVGLINKPKLNVVNEETMTKLGKSPFVVVMECFNCKTGLGSRFGSWLLERSYTPKFAYLGTHEEGYGGLWEQLPHQGIDPVGIMDKVKQLVG
;
A
#
# COMPACT_ATOMS: atom_id res chain seq x y z
N LEU A 1 12.74 -5.27 -18.00
CA LEU A 1 12.04 -5.45 -16.73
C LEU A 1 11.35 -6.82 -16.73
N GLY A 2 11.28 -7.45 -15.58
CA GLY A 2 10.69 -8.78 -15.43
C GLY A 2 10.14 -9.00 -14.03
N ILE A 3 9.56 -10.17 -13.82
CA ILE A 3 9.05 -10.61 -12.52
C ILE A 3 9.57 -12.03 -12.20
N SER A 4 9.62 -12.36 -10.91
CA SER A 4 10.04 -13.69 -10.45
C SER A 4 8.97 -14.76 -10.71
N GLU A 5 9.39 -16.00 -10.87
CA GLU A 5 8.49 -17.16 -10.90
C GLU A 5 7.91 -17.43 -9.49
N LYS A 6 8.70 -17.20 -8.44
CA LYS A 6 8.25 -17.32 -7.06
C LYS A 6 7.58 -16.03 -6.62
N TRP A 7 6.42 -16.16 -5.99
CA TRP A 7 5.62 -15.06 -5.46
C TRP A 7 5.56 -15.15 -3.94
N ASP A 8 5.67 -14.00 -3.28
CA ASP A 8 5.68 -13.89 -1.83
C ASP A 8 4.45 -13.13 -1.31
N SER A 9 4.01 -13.46 -0.10
CA SER A 9 2.92 -12.75 0.58
C SER A 9 3.47 -11.51 1.27
N ASN A 10 3.08 -10.33 0.81
CA ASN A 10 3.48 -9.07 1.43
C ASN A 10 2.98 -8.95 2.88
N GLY A 11 1.81 -9.53 3.21
CA GLY A 11 1.32 -9.59 4.59
C GLY A 11 2.23 -10.40 5.51
N ASN A 12 2.72 -11.57 5.05
CA ASN A 12 3.68 -12.36 5.83
C ASN A 12 5.03 -11.63 5.96
N VAL A 13 5.47 -10.95 4.90
CA VAL A 13 6.72 -10.16 4.93
C VAL A 13 6.62 -8.99 5.89
N PHE A 14 5.45 -8.35 6.00
CA PHE A 14 5.21 -7.35 7.06
C PHE A 14 5.50 -7.95 8.45
N GLY A 15 4.89 -9.08 8.78
CA GLY A 15 5.11 -9.76 10.06
C GLY A 15 6.56 -10.18 10.28
N ASP A 16 7.23 -10.70 9.25
CA ASP A 16 8.65 -11.07 9.30
C ASP A 16 9.55 -9.85 9.57
N ALA A 17 9.28 -8.72 8.94
CA ALA A 17 10.04 -7.49 9.14
C ALA A 17 9.83 -6.92 10.55
N VAL A 18 8.59 -6.87 11.03
CA VAL A 18 8.28 -6.45 12.41
C VAL A 18 8.95 -7.38 13.43
N ASN A 19 8.87 -8.70 13.21
CA ASN A 19 9.54 -9.69 14.05
C ASN A 19 11.06 -9.44 14.11
N GLY A 20 11.67 -9.14 12.95
CA GLY A 20 13.08 -8.77 12.88
C GLY A 20 13.42 -7.50 13.68
N MET A 21 12.57 -6.48 13.63
CA MET A 21 12.77 -5.26 14.43
C MET A 21 12.65 -5.53 15.92
N LEU A 22 11.66 -6.33 16.34
CA LEU A 22 11.47 -6.72 17.73
C LEU A 22 12.60 -7.62 18.27
N SER A 23 13.24 -8.41 17.40
CA SER A 23 14.37 -9.28 17.78
C SER A 23 15.62 -8.51 18.21
N ASN A 24 15.74 -7.25 17.81
CA ASN A 24 16.85 -6.37 18.22
C ASN A 24 16.68 -5.81 19.64
N MET A 25 15.52 -6.04 20.28
CA MET A 25 15.21 -5.59 21.62
C MET A 25 15.37 -6.75 22.62
N SER A 26 15.81 -6.47 23.82
CA SER A 26 15.71 -7.41 24.95
C SER A 26 14.24 -7.66 25.32
N GLU A 27 13.96 -8.74 26.03
CA GLU A 27 12.61 -9.04 26.53
C GLU A 27 12.06 -7.90 27.41
N ALA A 28 12.91 -7.33 28.27
CA ALA A 28 12.53 -6.22 29.14
C ALA A 28 12.16 -4.96 28.33
N GLU A 29 12.92 -4.64 27.29
CA GLU A 29 12.62 -3.51 26.39
C GLU A 29 11.33 -3.76 25.62
N ARG A 30 11.12 -4.96 25.06
CA ARG A 30 9.86 -5.28 24.38
C ARG A 30 8.65 -5.09 25.29
N LYS A 31 8.68 -5.68 26.51
CA LYS A 31 7.59 -5.54 27.48
C LYS A 31 7.31 -4.09 27.87
N ALA A 32 8.35 -3.26 27.92
CA ALA A 32 8.20 -1.86 28.29
C ALA A 32 7.70 -0.98 27.15
N SER A 33 8.02 -1.32 25.87
CA SER A 33 7.87 -0.41 24.76
C SER A 33 7.01 -0.90 23.59
N ALA A 34 6.57 -2.16 23.57
CA ALA A 34 5.80 -2.71 22.47
C ALA A 34 4.57 -3.49 22.93
N ILE A 35 3.49 -3.39 22.14
CA ILE A 35 2.30 -4.23 22.25
C ILE A 35 1.83 -4.61 20.84
N VAL A 36 1.41 -5.85 20.67
CA VAL A 36 0.80 -6.34 19.43
C VAL A 36 -0.60 -6.83 19.76
N ILE A 37 -1.60 -6.32 19.06
CA ILE A 37 -3.00 -6.71 19.30
C ILE A 37 -3.58 -7.24 17.99
N ASP A 38 -4.13 -8.44 18.06
CA ASP A 38 -4.81 -9.15 16.97
C ASP A 38 -6.32 -9.19 17.19
N SER A 39 -7.05 -9.25 16.07
CA SER A 39 -8.52 -9.37 16.04
C SER A 39 -8.96 -10.71 15.46
N ASP A 40 -8.38 -11.81 15.92
CA ASP A 40 -8.60 -13.18 15.43
C ASP A 40 -8.19 -13.39 13.96
N LEU A 41 -7.15 -12.65 13.52
CA LEU A 41 -6.65 -12.66 12.15
C LEU A 41 -5.11 -12.81 12.08
N GLU A 42 -4.46 -13.35 13.12
CA GLU A 42 -2.99 -13.40 13.22
C GLU A 42 -2.32 -14.06 12.01
N GLY A 43 -2.90 -15.15 11.49
CA GLY A 43 -2.39 -15.87 10.34
C GLY A 43 -2.48 -15.03 9.05
N PRO A 44 -3.69 -14.65 8.61
CA PRO A 44 -3.91 -13.84 7.42
C PRO A 44 -3.23 -12.47 7.42
N CYS A 45 -3.08 -11.86 8.61
CA CYS A 45 -2.40 -10.56 8.76
C CYS A 45 -0.89 -10.66 8.98
N GLY A 46 -0.32 -11.88 8.99
CA GLY A 46 1.11 -12.10 9.12
C GLY A 46 1.67 -11.98 10.56
N LEU A 47 0.82 -11.91 11.59
CA LEU A 47 1.24 -11.72 12.97
C LEU A 47 1.66 -13.01 13.68
N LYS A 48 1.35 -14.19 13.12
CA LYS A 48 1.58 -15.49 13.74
C LYS A 48 3.01 -15.70 14.26
N LYS A 49 4.00 -15.30 13.48
CA LYS A 49 5.41 -15.43 13.89
C LYS A 49 5.78 -14.52 15.04
N ILE A 50 5.14 -13.36 15.16
CA ILE A 50 5.35 -12.44 16.29
C ILE A 50 4.74 -13.05 17.54
N HIS A 51 3.53 -13.61 17.45
CA HIS A 51 2.88 -14.32 18.55
C HIS A 51 3.75 -15.48 19.06
N ASP A 52 4.23 -16.32 18.15
CA ASP A 52 5.05 -17.49 18.52
C ASP A 52 6.41 -17.09 19.13
N ALA A 53 7.00 -15.98 18.69
CA ALA A 53 8.31 -15.53 19.16
C ALA A 53 8.24 -14.66 20.44
N TYR A 54 7.21 -13.85 20.59
CA TYR A 54 7.08 -12.84 21.65
C TYR A 54 5.68 -12.83 22.28
N PRO A 55 5.23 -13.95 22.87
CA PRO A 55 3.90 -14.03 23.49
C PRO A 55 3.72 -13.03 24.64
N GLU A 56 4.82 -12.55 25.23
CA GLU A 56 4.80 -11.58 26.33
C GLU A 56 4.28 -10.19 25.97
N ILE A 57 4.27 -9.84 24.69
CA ILE A 57 3.75 -8.55 24.18
C ILE A 57 2.53 -8.74 23.26
N PHE A 58 2.08 -9.98 23.06
CA PHE A 58 1.01 -10.29 22.13
C PHE A 58 -0.31 -10.48 22.87
N ILE A 59 -1.34 -9.80 22.41
CA ILE A 59 -2.71 -9.93 22.90
C ILE A 59 -3.57 -10.49 21.77
N SER A 60 -3.93 -11.77 21.91
CA SER A 60 -5.01 -12.36 21.11
C SER A 60 -6.33 -11.87 21.68
N SER A 61 -7.06 -11.12 20.89
CA SER A 61 -8.37 -10.60 21.25
C SER A 61 -9.42 -11.17 20.30
N ASP A 62 -10.66 -11.08 20.71
CA ASP A 62 -11.80 -11.39 19.83
C ASP A 62 -11.97 -10.36 18.71
N ILE A 63 -12.94 -10.60 17.84
CA ILE A 63 -13.31 -9.70 16.72
C ILE A 63 -13.86 -8.37 17.29
N MET A 64 -12.97 -7.47 17.64
CA MET A 64 -13.26 -6.17 18.27
C MET A 64 -12.33 -5.08 17.72
N GLU A 65 -12.25 -4.91 16.42
CA GLU A 65 -11.28 -4.06 15.73
C GLU A 65 -11.21 -2.64 16.30
N ARG A 66 -12.37 -2.05 16.60
CA ARG A 66 -12.45 -0.69 17.17
C ARG A 66 -11.79 -0.60 18.55
N SER A 67 -12.04 -1.57 19.40
CA SER A 67 -11.49 -1.63 20.75
C SER A 67 -10.01 -1.97 20.71
N ASN A 68 -9.62 -2.91 19.87
CA ASN A 68 -8.24 -3.36 19.69
C ASN A 68 -7.34 -2.25 19.16
N LEU A 69 -7.78 -1.51 18.14
CA LEU A 69 -7.07 -0.34 17.66
C LEU A 69 -6.95 0.74 18.75
N SER A 70 -8.03 0.98 19.52
CA SER A 70 -8.00 1.95 20.62
C SER A 70 -7.06 1.54 21.73
N ALA A 71 -6.98 0.26 22.07
CA ALA A 71 -6.07 -0.27 23.08
C ALA A 71 -4.61 -0.13 22.64
N ALA A 72 -4.30 -0.51 21.39
CA ALA A 72 -2.98 -0.32 20.82
C ALA A 72 -2.59 1.18 20.80
N ALA A 73 -3.49 2.06 20.39
CA ALA A 73 -3.26 3.51 20.38
C ALA A 73 -3.08 4.08 21.79
N GLY A 74 -3.84 3.61 22.78
CA GLY A 74 -3.73 4.06 24.17
C GLY A 74 -2.39 3.69 24.81
N PHE A 75 -1.88 2.49 24.52
CA PHE A 75 -0.55 2.07 24.99
C PHE A 75 0.56 3.01 24.49
N ASN A 76 0.40 3.61 23.35
CA ASN A 76 1.41 4.39 22.63
C ASN A 76 1.31 5.91 22.85
N MET A 77 0.48 6.39 23.76
CA MET A 77 0.40 7.81 24.09
C MET A 77 1.66 8.31 24.77
N GLU A 78 2.48 7.41 25.33
CA GLU A 78 3.78 7.74 25.91
C GLU A 78 4.89 7.66 24.87
N THR A 79 5.83 8.59 24.93
CA THR A 79 7.00 8.63 24.05
C THR A 79 7.82 7.32 24.16
N GLY A 80 8.23 6.78 23.03
CA GLY A 80 9.05 5.57 22.94
C GLY A 80 8.27 4.26 23.03
N LYS A 81 6.93 4.31 23.12
CA LYS A 81 6.08 3.13 23.04
C LYS A 81 5.53 2.93 21.64
N GLN A 82 5.30 1.69 21.27
CA GLN A 82 4.87 1.23 19.94
C GLN A 82 3.68 0.29 20.05
N GLY A 83 2.55 0.67 19.49
CA GLY A 83 1.43 -0.24 19.29
C GLY A 83 1.43 -0.78 17.85
N ILE A 84 1.18 -2.06 17.77
CA ILE A 84 1.06 -2.78 16.51
C ILE A 84 -0.33 -3.39 16.48
N PHE A 85 -1.09 -3.12 15.42
CA PHE A 85 -2.44 -3.62 15.23
C PHE A 85 -2.59 -4.14 13.80
N ALA A 86 -3.32 -5.22 13.60
CA ALA A 86 -3.61 -5.70 12.26
C ALA A 86 -5.05 -6.19 12.13
N THR A 87 -5.63 -5.97 10.96
CA THR A 87 -6.93 -6.50 10.54
C THR A 87 -7.07 -6.45 9.02
N PHE A 88 -8.17 -6.95 8.47
CA PHE A 88 -8.50 -6.75 7.06
C PHE A 88 -8.97 -5.32 6.81
N VAL A 89 -8.62 -4.80 5.65
CA VAL A 89 -8.98 -3.43 5.29
C VAL A 89 -10.49 -3.21 5.17
N ALA A 90 -11.27 -4.26 4.88
CA ALA A 90 -12.73 -4.19 4.89
C ALA A 90 -13.29 -3.69 6.24
N PHE A 91 -12.58 -3.91 7.33
CA PHE A 91 -12.97 -3.48 8.67
C PHE A 91 -12.40 -2.12 9.09
N LEU A 92 -11.61 -1.48 8.22
CA LEU A 92 -11.03 -0.16 8.49
C LEU A 92 -12.10 0.91 8.71
N GLU A 93 -13.21 0.85 7.98
CA GLU A 93 -14.29 1.83 8.11
C GLU A 93 -14.89 1.86 9.52
N MET A 94 -14.94 0.73 10.20
CA MET A 94 -15.39 0.66 11.59
C MET A 94 -14.41 1.35 12.55
N CYS A 95 -13.16 1.51 12.16
CA CYS A 95 -12.10 2.08 12.98
C CYS A 95 -11.92 3.60 12.81
N ILE A 96 -12.57 4.25 11.84
CA ILE A 96 -12.32 5.65 11.47
C ILE A 96 -12.38 6.60 12.67
N SER A 97 -13.42 6.50 13.51
CA SER A 97 -13.53 7.35 14.71
C SER A 97 -12.39 7.14 15.70
N LYS A 98 -11.85 5.92 15.77
CA LYS A 98 -10.74 5.57 16.66
C LYS A 98 -9.41 6.02 16.11
N ILE A 99 -9.25 5.99 14.79
CA ILE A 99 -8.11 6.57 14.09
C ILE A 99 -8.05 8.09 14.36
N THR A 100 -9.19 8.78 14.27
CA THR A 100 -9.27 10.21 14.64
C THR A 100 -8.83 10.46 16.08
N THR A 101 -9.30 9.65 17.03
CA THR A 101 -8.90 9.75 18.45
C THR A 101 -7.41 9.49 18.63
N ALA A 102 -6.88 8.46 17.99
CA ALA A 102 -5.45 8.14 18.04
C ALA A 102 -4.58 9.29 17.50
N ARG A 103 -4.99 9.90 16.39
CA ARG A 103 -4.32 11.08 15.82
C ARG A 103 -4.31 12.24 16.78
N LEU A 104 -5.47 12.61 17.35
CA LEU A 104 -5.61 13.72 18.31
C LEU A 104 -4.78 13.51 19.59
N ASN A 105 -4.53 12.25 19.96
CA ASN A 105 -3.70 11.89 21.10
C ASN A 105 -2.21 11.71 20.75
N TYR A 106 -1.81 11.99 19.50
CA TYR A 106 -0.44 11.81 19.01
C TYR A 106 0.10 10.39 19.23
N SER A 107 -0.76 9.37 19.11
CA SER A 107 -0.39 7.98 19.32
C SER A 107 0.63 7.50 18.29
N ASN A 108 1.57 6.65 18.71
CA ASN A 108 2.51 5.96 17.81
C ASN A 108 1.94 4.58 17.46
N LEU A 109 1.29 4.45 16.32
CA LEU A 109 0.57 3.26 15.94
C LEU A 109 1.02 2.76 14.57
N LEU A 110 1.49 1.51 14.51
CA LEU A 110 1.76 0.79 13.27
C LEU A 110 0.61 -0.17 12.99
N CYS A 111 -0.18 0.10 11.97
CA CYS A 111 -1.28 -0.75 11.56
C CYS A 111 -0.96 -1.47 10.26
N HIS A 112 -1.24 -2.77 10.20
CA HIS A 112 -1.29 -3.51 8.96
C HIS A 112 -2.75 -3.79 8.58
N PHE A 113 -3.17 -3.21 7.46
CA PHE A 113 -4.47 -3.46 6.85
C PHE A 113 -4.27 -4.39 5.64
N SER A 114 -4.45 -5.68 5.86
CA SER A 114 -4.32 -6.70 4.81
C SER A 114 -5.57 -6.82 3.96
N HIS A 115 -5.49 -7.61 2.89
CA HIS A 115 -6.62 -7.86 1.96
C HIS A 115 -7.13 -6.57 1.29
N SER A 116 -6.20 -5.67 0.95
CA SER A 116 -6.51 -4.40 0.29
C SER A 116 -6.81 -4.58 -1.19
N GLY A 117 -7.84 -3.90 -1.66
CA GLY A 117 -8.28 -3.94 -3.05
C GLY A 117 -9.32 -5.04 -3.32
N ILE A 118 -9.42 -5.42 -4.58
CA ILE A 118 -10.37 -6.44 -5.07
C ILE A 118 -9.75 -7.85 -5.14
N ASP A 119 -8.55 -8.00 -4.63
CA ASP A 119 -7.78 -9.24 -4.69
C ASP A 119 -8.20 -10.24 -3.59
N GLU A 120 -9.48 -10.28 -3.31
CA GLU A 120 -10.09 -11.18 -2.35
C GLU A 120 -10.87 -12.26 -3.10
N MET A 121 -10.24 -13.42 -3.23
CA MET A 121 -10.78 -14.50 -4.07
C MET A 121 -11.84 -15.37 -3.37
N ALA A 122 -11.84 -15.40 -2.03
CA ALA A 122 -12.68 -16.34 -1.29
C ALA A 122 -13.97 -15.72 -0.77
N ASP A 123 -13.89 -14.49 -0.29
CA ASP A 123 -14.98 -13.89 0.48
C ASP A 123 -15.79 -12.86 -0.31
N ASN A 124 -15.42 -12.66 -1.58
CA ASN A 124 -16.16 -11.78 -2.48
C ASN A 124 -16.23 -10.31 -1.99
N THR A 125 -17.20 -9.57 -2.48
CA THR A 125 -17.37 -8.12 -2.29
C THR A 125 -17.41 -7.68 -0.82
N CYS A 126 -17.89 -8.53 0.09
CA CYS A 126 -17.99 -8.18 1.52
C CYS A 126 -16.64 -7.96 2.22
N HIS A 127 -15.55 -8.49 1.65
CA HIS A 127 -14.20 -8.30 2.17
C HIS A 127 -13.32 -7.44 1.27
N PHE A 128 -13.86 -6.85 0.22
CA PHE A 128 -13.12 -5.92 -0.63
C PHE A 128 -12.69 -4.69 0.16
N GLY A 129 -11.39 -4.50 0.27
CA GLY A 129 -10.81 -3.35 0.95
C GLY A 129 -10.63 -2.16 0.02
N LEU A 130 -11.68 -1.44 -0.30
CA LEU A 130 -11.71 -0.41 -1.34
C LEU A 130 -11.53 1.01 -0.83
N ASN A 131 -11.98 1.29 0.40
CA ASN A 131 -12.10 2.65 0.93
C ASN A 131 -10.95 3.03 1.87
N ASN A 132 -9.74 2.61 1.53
CA ASN A 132 -8.54 2.80 2.35
C ASN A 132 -8.28 4.28 2.69
N PHE A 133 -8.57 5.18 1.76
CA PHE A 133 -8.39 6.62 1.95
C PHE A 133 -9.38 7.26 2.95
N PHE A 134 -10.38 6.53 3.44
CA PHE A 134 -11.19 7.01 4.57
C PHE A 134 -10.39 7.15 5.87
N ALA A 135 -9.29 6.42 6.00
CA ALA A 135 -8.38 6.57 7.13
C ALA A 135 -7.51 7.84 7.06
N ASP A 136 -7.46 8.51 5.90
CA ASP A 136 -6.73 9.77 5.71
C ASP A 136 -7.55 10.94 6.23
N ASN A 137 -7.70 11.01 7.52
CA ASN A 137 -8.50 12.01 8.23
C ASN A 137 -7.68 13.06 8.98
N GLY A 138 -6.38 13.12 8.69
CA GLY A 138 -5.47 14.15 9.19
C GLY A 138 -5.68 15.49 8.48
N LEU A 139 -5.13 16.54 9.06
CA LEU A 139 -5.12 17.89 8.49
C LEU A 139 -3.75 18.28 7.96
N ASP A 140 -2.70 17.60 8.44
CA ASP A 140 -1.32 17.85 8.05
C ASP A 140 -0.80 16.69 7.18
N ASP A 141 -0.47 17.01 5.93
CA ASP A 141 0.06 16.04 4.98
C ASP A 141 1.37 15.43 5.47
N GLY A 142 1.34 14.14 5.70
CA GLY A 142 2.51 13.35 5.96
C GLY A 142 2.92 13.14 7.42
N TYR A 143 2.29 13.80 8.38
CA TYR A 143 2.55 13.57 9.80
C TYR A 143 1.44 12.75 10.49
N ASP A 144 0.20 13.17 10.34
CA ASP A 144 -0.91 12.62 11.12
C ASP A 144 -1.22 11.17 10.80
N THR A 145 -1.40 10.86 9.50
CA THR A 145 -1.63 9.51 9.01
C THR A 145 -0.81 9.28 7.75
N ARG A 146 -0.07 8.19 7.71
CA ARG A 146 0.82 7.87 6.58
C ARG A 146 0.46 6.51 6.01
N PHE A 147 0.22 6.49 4.70
CA PHE A 147 -0.24 5.30 3.98
C PHE A 147 0.87 4.74 3.12
N TYR A 148 1.15 3.46 3.32
CA TYR A 148 2.18 2.74 2.58
C TYR A 148 1.61 1.49 1.93
N PHE A 149 1.91 1.29 0.65
CA PHE A 149 1.57 0.07 -0.05
C PHE A 149 2.73 -0.33 -0.98
N SER A 150 3.52 -1.26 -0.54
CA SER A 150 4.72 -1.73 -1.22
C SER A 150 4.40 -2.62 -2.42
N ALA A 151 5.18 -2.48 -3.51
CA ALA A 151 4.98 -3.19 -4.76
C ALA A 151 5.36 -4.68 -4.69
N ASP A 152 6.38 -5.02 -3.88
CA ASP A 152 6.81 -6.40 -3.68
C ASP A 152 7.35 -6.64 -2.27
N ALA A 153 7.71 -7.89 -1.98
CA ALA A 153 8.20 -8.34 -0.69
C ALA A 153 9.48 -7.63 -0.24
N ASN A 154 10.39 -7.31 -1.15
CA ASN A 154 11.64 -6.61 -0.80
C ASN A 154 11.35 -5.15 -0.41
N GLN A 155 10.45 -4.48 -1.14
CA GLN A 155 10.04 -3.12 -0.79
C GLN A 155 9.25 -3.11 0.51
N MET A 156 8.37 -4.10 0.76
CA MET A 156 7.64 -4.23 2.03
C MET A 156 8.60 -4.30 3.22
N LYS A 157 9.60 -5.19 3.14
CA LYS A 157 10.61 -5.31 4.19
C LYS A 157 11.33 -3.99 4.42
N ALA A 158 11.85 -3.36 3.37
CA ALA A 158 12.58 -2.10 3.46
C ALA A 158 11.69 -0.96 4.00
N CYS A 159 10.41 -0.93 3.62
CA CYS A 159 9.44 0.04 4.12
C CYS A 159 9.23 -0.11 5.62
N VAL A 160 8.91 -1.33 6.10
CA VAL A 160 8.70 -1.59 7.53
C VAL A 160 9.94 -1.21 8.35
N GLU A 161 11.12 -1.66 7.94
CA GLU A 161 12.38 -1.35 8.62
C GLU A 161 12.66 0.15 8.70
N ALA A 162 12.34 0.89 7.63
CA ALA A 162 12.56 2.34 7.58
C ALA A 162 11.60 3.14 8.48
N ILE A 163 10.34 2.69 8.60
CA ILE A 163 9.30 3.48 9.30
C ILE A 163 8.96 2.95 10.70
N PHE A 164 9.55 1.82 11.12
CA PHE A 164 9.17 1.14 12.37
C PHE A 164 9.23 2.08 13.58
N ASN A 165 10.27 2.87 13.67
CA ASN A 165 10.49 3.82 14.79
C ASN A 165 9.96 5.24 14.51
N ASP A 166 9.33 5.48 13.36
CA ASP A 166 8.76 6.79 13.07
C ASP A 166 7.59 7.09 14.02
N PRO A 167 7.41 8.34 14.47
CA PRO A 167 6.26 8.72 15.28
C PRO A 167 4.97 8.77 14.45
N GLY A 168 3.82 8.81 15.12
CA GLY A 168 2.51 9.01 14.52
C GLY A 168 1.86 7.74 13.96
N LEU A 169 0.79 7.89 13.17
CA LEU A 169 0.03 6.78 12.62
C LEU A 169 0.63 6.33 11.28
N ARG A 170 0.96 5.05 11.19
CA ARG A 170 1.58 4.42 10.02
C ARG A 170 0.74 3.24 9.60
N PHE A 171 0.07 3.37 8.46
CA PHE A 171 -0.82 2.34 7.91
C PHE A 171 -0.14 1.69 6.72
N ILE A 172 0.09 0.40 6.83
CA ILE A 172 0.65 -0.44 5.78
C ILE A 172 -0.46 -1.28 5.20
N PHE A 173 -0.61 -1.23 3.88
CA PHE A 173 -1.58 -2.01 3.13
C PHE A 173 -0.88 -3.15 2.40
N SER A 174 -1.56 -4.28 2.27
CA SER A 174 -1.14 -5.38 1.41
C SER A 174 -2.35 -6.09 0.79
N SER A 175 -2.19 -6.60 -0.42
CA SER A 175 -3.16 -7.49 -1.04
C SER A 175 -3.20 -8.85 -0.33
N ARG A 176 -4.28 -9.62 -0.55
CA ARG A 176 -4.35 -11.02 -0.14
C ARG A 176 -3.43 -11.88 -1.00
N SER A 177 -3.47 -11.70 -2.31
CA SER A 177 -2.64 -12.46 -3.23
C SER A 177 -1.17 -12.16 -3.03
N LYS A 178 -0.38 -13.17 -3.31
CA LYS A 178 1.07 -13.02 -3.39
C LYS A 178 1.45 -12.13 -4.55
N THR A 179 2.59 -11.46 -4.43
CA THR A 179 3.17 -10.61 -5.46
C THR A 179 4.53 -11.16 -5.91
N PRO A 180 4.88 -11.01 -7.19
CA PRO A 180 6.20 -11.37 -7.67
C PRO A 180 7.24 -10.32 -7.25
N ILE A 181 8.51 -10.71 -7.19
CA ILE A 181 9.62 -9.79 -7.12
C ILE A 181 9.82 -9.13 -8.49
N ILE A 182 9.99 -7.82 -8.51
CA ILE A 182 10.22 -7.04 -9.72
C ILE A 182 11.73 -6.97 -10.01
N PHE A 183 12.12 -7.26 -11.26
CA PHE A 183 13.51 -7.19 -11.72
C PHE A 183 13.76 -6.00 -12.63
N LYS A 184 14.98 -5.47 -12.57
CA LYS A 184 15.53 -4.51 -13.53
C LYS A 184 15.88 -5.21 -14.86
N PRO A 185 16.18 -4.44 -15.92
CA PRO A 185 16.59 -5.03 -17.22
C PRO A 185 17.85 -5.89 -17.15
N ASP A 186 18.73 -5.65 -16.19
CA ASP A 186 19.97 -6.40 -15.96
C ASP A 186 19.74 -7.71 -15.16
N GLY A 187 18.48 -8.03 -14.81
CA GLY A 187 18.11 -9.19 -14.02
C GLY A 187 18.30 -9.04 -12.50
N SER A 188 18.82 -7.91 -12.02
CA SER A 188 18.87 -7.62 -10.59
C SER A 188 17.47 -7.24 -10.04
N LYS A 189 17.26 -7.45 -8.73
CA LYS A 189 16.00 -7.06 -8.08
C LYS A 189 15.86 -5.54 -8.06
N LEU A 190 14.67 -5.01 -8.39
CA LEU A 190 14.42 -3.56 -8.38
C LEU A 190 14.61 -2.99 -6.97
N PHE A 191 14.05 -3.66 -5.97
CA PHE A 191 14.17 -3.32 -4.54
C PHE A 191 15.11 -4.29 -3.82
N GLY A 192 16.27 -4.60 -4.43
CA GLY A 192 17.25 -5.56 -3.92
C GLY A 192 18.29 -4.96 -3.00
N SER A 193 19.48 -5.60 -2.91
CA SER A 193 20.60 -5.10 -2.13
C SER A 193 21.02 -3.70 -2.59
N GLY A 194 21.16 -2.78 -1.63
CA GLY A 194 21.45 -1.36 -1.91
C GLY A 194 20.20 -0.49 -2.13
N TYR A 195 19.00 -1.06 -2.16
CA TYR A 195 17.78 -0.26 -2.11
C TYR A 195 17.55 0.26 -0.70
N THR A 196 17.25 1.54 -0.60
CA THR A 196 16.84 2.19 0.66
C THR A 196 15.47 2.80 0.46
N PHE A 197 14.50 2.41 1.28
CA PHE A 197 13.18 3.02 1.27
C PHE A 197 13.24 4.43 1.86
N VAL A 198 12.73 5.40 1.11
CA VAL A 198 12.61 6.80 1.56
C VAL A 198 11.14 7.18 1.57
N SER A 199 10.61 7.44 2.75
CA SER A 199 9.19 7.80 2.94
C SER A 199 8.83 9.07 2.14
N GLY A 200 7.86 8.95 1.25
CA GLY A 200 7.40 10.05 0.39
C GLY A 200 8.09 10.17 -0.96
N LYS A 201 9.13 9.38 -1.21
CA LYS A 201 9.76 9.30 -2.53
C LYS A 201 9.02 8.32 -3.43
N ASP A 202 8.64 8.77 -4.61
CA ASP A 202 8.11 7.91 -5.67
C ASP A 202 9.28 7.24 -6.42
N GLU A 203 9.05 6.03 -6.92
CA GLU A 203 10.08 5.23 -7.59
C GLU A 203 9.80 5.17 -9.10
N ILE A 204 10.71 5.66 -9.92
CA ILE A 204 10.62 5.49 -11.36
C ILE A 204 11.03 4.04 -11.69
N VAL A 205 10.03 3.20 -11.95
CA VAL A 205 10.26 1.79 -12.34
C VAL A 205 10.78 1.73 -13.78
N ARG A 206 10.23 2.57 -14.65
CA ARG A 206 10.68 2.74 -16.03
C ARG A 206 10.38 4.15 -16.53
N GLU A 207 11.33 4.75 -17.22
CA GLU A 207 11.11 5.98 -17.98
C GLU A 207 10.25 5.73 -19.22
N GLY A 208 9.50 6.73 -19.66
CA GLY A 208 8.69 6.70 -20.87
C GLY A 208 8.74 8.05 -21.59
N THR A 209 8.49 8.02 -22.88
CA THR A 209 8.53 9.21 -23.75
C THR A 209 7.15 9.72 -24.14
N VAL A 210 6.12 8.85 -24.12
CA VAL A 210 4.76 9.23 -24.58
C VAL A 210 3.79 9.50 -23.43
N GLY A 211 4.16 9.18 -22.19
CA GLY A 211 3.33 9.37 -21.00
C GLY A 211 3.67 8.40 -19.88
N TYR A 212 2.93 8.45 -18.78
CA TYR A 212 3.21 7.64 -17.60
C TYR A 212 1.96 6.98 -17.03
N ILE A 213 2.15 5.75 -16.51
CA ILE A 213 1.24 5.10 -15.57
C ILE A 213 1.82 5.30 -14.16
N VAL A 214 1.00 5.75 -13.22
CA VAL A 214 1.32 5.80 -11.78
C VAL A 214 0.52 4.71 -11.10
N SER A 215 1.20 3.89 -10.29
CA SER A 215 0.56 2.77 -9.61
C SER A 215 1.23 2.48 -8.25
N PHE A 216 0.69 1.57 -7.48
CA PHE A 216 1.22 1.16 -6.19
C PHE A 216 0.80 -0.28 -5.86
N GLY A 217 1.47 -0.85 -4.85
CA GLY A 217 1.12 -2.18 -4.35
C GLY A 217 1.19 -3.26 -5.43
N ASP A 218 0.26 -4.20 -5.37
CA ASP A 218 0.14 -5.30 -6.33
C ASP A 218 -0.22 -4.86 -7.76
N ALA A 219 -0.72 -3.63 -7.91
CA ALA A 219 -1.05 -3.08 -9.22
C ALA A 219 0.22 -2.74 -10.05
N VAL A 220 1.38 -2.56 -9.42
CA VAL A 220 2.64 -2.19 -10.11
C VAL A 220 3.09 -3.26 -11.10
N TYR A 221 3.09 -4.56 -10.72
CA TYR A 221 3.53 -5.61 -11.65
C TYR A 221 2.54 -5.81 -12.81
N ARG A 222 1.24 -5.55 -12.60
CA ARG A 222 0.23 -5.57 -13.67
C ARG A 222 0.43 -4.41 -14.65
N ALA A 223 0.71 -3.21 -14.13
CA ALA A 223 1.09 -2.07 -14.96
C ALA A 223 2.39 -2.34 -15.72
N LEU A 224 3.34 -3.05 -15.13
CA LEU A 224 4.57 -3.46 -15.79
C LEU A 224 4.30 -4.34 -17.02
N ASP A 225 3.46 -5.36 -16.90
CA ASP A 225 3.04 -6.20 -18.05
C ASP A 225 2.39 -5.33 -19.15
N THR A 226 1.55 -4.40 -18.74
CA THR A 226 0.90 -3.47 -19.67
C THR A 226 1.89 -2.63 -20.48
N ILE A 227 2.87 -2.01 -19.81
CA ILE A 227 3.84 -1.14 -20.50
C ILE A 227 4.77 -1.94 -21.43
N GLU A 228 5.09 -3.18 -21.08
CA GLU A 228 5.86 -4.06 -21.97
C GLU A 228 5.06 -4.40 -23.25
N ARG A 229 3.77 -4.68 -23.14
CA ARG A 229 2.88 -4.90 -24.29
C ARG A 229 2.68 -3.64 -25.13
N LEU A 230 2.59 -2.46 -24.52
CA LEU A 230 2.51 -1.18 -25.21
C LEU A 230 3.79 -0.89 -25.99
N LYS A 231 4.94 -1.17 -25.41
CA LYS A 231 6.25 -1.02 -26.05
C LYS A 231 6.36 -1.86 -27.34
N GLN A 232 5.86 -3.10 -27.32
CA GLN A 232 5.80 -3.95 -28.51
C GLN A 232 4.94 -3.34 -29.63
N LYS A 233 4.03 -2.42 -29.29
CA LYS A 233 3.19 -1.68 -30.24
C LYS A 233 3.73 -0.27 -30.55
N GLY A 234 4.97 0.02 -30.19
CA GLY A 234 5.63 1.30 -30.47
C GLY A 234 5.26 2.43 -29.50
N LEU A 235 4.55 2.15 -28.40
CA LEU A 235 4.18 3.14 -27.39
C LEU A 235 5.10 2.98 -26.17
N ASP A 236 6.05 3.90 -26.02
CA ASP A 236 7.02 3.90 -24.91
C ASP A 236 6.45 4.65 -23.69
N VAL A 237 5.67 3.93 -22.89
CA VAL A 237 5.00 4.45 -21.68
C VAL A 237 5.86 4.16 -20.44
N GLY A 238 6.03 5.16 -19.58
CA GLY A 238 6.73 5.03 -18.32
C GLY A 238 5.86 4.44 -17.20
N LEU A 239 6.49 3.97 -16.14
CA LEU A 239 5.83 3.46 -14.94
C LEU A 239 6.46 4.06 -13.69
N ILE A 240 5.63 4.59 -12.81
CA ILE A 240 6.01 5.11 -11.50
C ILE A 240 5.30 4.28 -10.42
N ASN A 241 6.06 3.79 -9.47
CA ASN A 241 5.55 3.22 -8.23
C ASN A 241 5.47 4.32 -7.17
N LYS A 242 4.30 4.49 -6.56
CA LYS A 242 4.04 5.45 -5.48
C LYS A 242 3.79 4.72 -4.16
N PRO A 243 4.84 4.34 -3.41
CA PRO A 243 4.68 3.49 -2.22
C PRO A 243 4.08 4.23 -1.02
N LYS A 244 4.18 5.56 -0.92
CA LYS A 244 3.46 6.39 0.06
C LYS A 244 2.34 7.14 -0.64
N LEU A 245 1.08 6.79 -0.30
CA LEU A 245 -0.08 7.11 -1.12
C LEU A 245 -0.63 8.52 -0.92
N ASN A 246 -0.56 9.05 0.30
CA ASN A 246 -1.31 10.25 0.69
C ASN A 246 -0.45 11.51 0.80
N VAL A 247 0.68 11.55 0.11
CA VAL A 247 1.53 12.75 0.02
C VAL A 247 1.99 12.98 -1.41
N VAL A 248 2.25 14.23 -1.75
CA VAL A 248 2.80 14.62 -3.03
C VAL A 248 4.32 14.48 -3.02
N ASN A 249 4.89 13.86 -4.05
CA ASN A 249 6.30 13.98 -4.39
C ASN A 249 6.44 15.04 -5.49
N GLU A 250 7.01 16.19 -5.17
CA GLU A 250 7.05 17.35 -6.07
C GLU A 250 7.92 17.11 -7.31
N GLU A 251 8.99 16.34 -7.20
CA GLU A 251 9.84 15.97 -8.34
C GLU A 251 9.04 15.14 -9.35
N THR A 252 8.37 14.10 -8.87
CA THR A 252 7.48 13.25 -9.68
C THR A 252 6.34 14.07 -10.27
N MET A 253 5.71 14.94 -9.47
CA MET A 253 4.59 15.76 -9.92
C MET A 253 5.01 16.72 -11.02
N THR A 254 6.20 17.33 -10.91
CA THR A 254 6.76 18.22 -11.96
C THR A 254 7.05 17.45 -13.25
N LYS A 255 7.58 16.22 -13.15
CA LYS A 255 7.81 15.34 -14.31
C LYS A 255 6.47 15.01 -15.01
N LEU A 256 5.49 14.58 -14.23
CA LEU A 256 4.17 14.18 -14.74
C LEU A 256 3.38 15.35 -15.33
N GLY A 257 3.49 16.53 -14.72
CA GLY A 257 2.84 17.74 -15.21
C GLY A 257 3.32 18.18 -16.60
N LYS A 258 4.52 17.78 -17.01
CA LYS A 258 5.10 18.02 -18.34
C LYS A 258 4.87 16.86 -19.30
N SER A 259 4.30 15.76 -18.85
CA SER A 259 4.04 14.57 -19.66
C SER A 259 2.80 14.77 -20.55
N PRO A 260 2.75 14.19 -21.76
CA PRO A 260 1.57 14.22 -22.60
C PRO A 260 0.32 13.64 -21.95
N PHE A 261 0.47 12.55 -21.19
CA PHE A 261 -0.61 11.98 -20.39
C PHE A 261 -0.13 11.34 -19.09
N VAL A 262 -1.05 11.21 -18.15
CA VAL A 262 -0.90 10.47 -16.90
C VAL A 262 -2.12 9.58 -16.68
N VAL A 263 -1.88 8.31 -16.40
CA VAL A 263 -2.91 7.36 -15.95
C VAL A 263 -2.57 6.91 -14.54
N VAL A 264 -3.47 7.12 -13.58
CA VAL A 264 -3.36 6.47 -12.26
C VAL A 264 -4.12 5.16 -12.31
N MET A 265 -3.46 4.05 -11.95
CA MET A 265 -4.04 2.72 -11.91
C MET A 265 -3.95 2.15 -10.50
N GLU A 266 -5.09 1.80 -9.94
CA GLU A 266 -5.24 1.35 -8.57
C GLU A 266 -6.26 0.22 -8.44
N CYS A 267 -6.20 -0.52 -7.32
CA CYS A 267 -7.20 -1.53 -6.97
C CYS A 267 -8.27 -0.98 -5.99
N PHE A 268 -8.22 0.29 -5.64
CA PHE A 268 -9.14 0.94 -4.71
C PHE A 268 -10.36 1.54 -5.43
N ASN A 269 -11.28 2.10 -4.65
CA ASN A 269 -12.44 2.79 -5.15
C ASN A 269 -12.04 4.05 -5.93
N CYS A 270 -12.40 4.12 -7.20
CA CYS A 270 -12.10 5.25 -8.08
C CYS A 270 -12.54 6.61 -7.53
N LYS A 271 -13.66 6.66 -6.79
CA LYS A 271 -14.20 7.93 -6.29
C LYS A 271 -13.40 8.50 -5.13
N THR A 272 -12.75 7.64 -4.34
CA THR A 272 -12.12 8.02 -3.07
C THR A 272 -10.62 7.71 -3.04
N GLY A 273 -10.12 6.99 -4.03
CA GLY A 273 -8.76 6.52 -4.10
C GLY A 273 -7.74 7.55 -4.57
N LEU A 274 -6.56 7.05 -4.92
CA LEU A 274 -5.42 7.86 -5.35
C LEU A 274 -5.74 8.65 -6.65
N GLY A 275 -6.42 8.04 -7.61
CA GLY A 275 -6.66 8.65 -8.91
C GLY A 275 -7.41 9.99 -8.82
N SER A 276 -8.47 10.05 -8.01
CA SER A 276 -9.22 11.29 -7.82
C SER A 276 -8.39 12.37 -7.13
N ARG A 277 -7.59 12.00 -6.12
CA ARG A 277 -6.68 12.92 -5.41
C ARG A 277 -5.55 13.40 -6.31
N PHE A 278 -4.98 12.51 -7.09
CA PHE A 278 -3.87 12.81 -7.98
C PHE A 278 -4.25 13.86 -9.05
N GLY A 279 -5.47 13.77 -9.57
CA GLY A 279 -6.03 14.79 -10.46
C GLY A 279 -6.09 16.17 -9.80
N SER A 280 -6.56 16.26 -8.56
CA SER A 280 -6.56 17.49 -7.78
C SER A 280 -5.16 18.05 -7.58
N TRP A 281 -4.19 17.22 -7.22
CA TRP A 281 -2.80 17.63 -7.04
C TRP A 281 -2.15 18.20 -8.31
N LEU A 282 -2.49 17.65 -9.49
CA LEU A 282 -2.04 18.20 -10.77
C LEU A 282 -2.66 19.60 -11.01
N LEU A 283 -3.96 19.73 -10.79
CA LEU A 283 -4.68 21.00 -11.01
C LEU A 283 -4.22 22.11 -10.06
N GLU A 284 -3.98 21.82 -8.78
CA GLU A 284 -3.44 22.76 -7.79
C GLU A 284 -2.10 23.37 -8.23
N ARG A 285 -1.33 22.62 -9.03
CA ARG A 285 -0.04 23.04 -9.59
C ARG A 285 -0.14 23.60 -10.99
N SER A 286 -1.36 23.80 -11.50
CA SER A 286 -1.62 24.25 -12.87
C SER A 286 -1.04 23.31 -13.94
N TYR A 287 -0.92 22.02 -13.64
CA TYR A 287 -0.54 20.99 -14.60
C TYR A 287 -1.78 20.41 -15.29
N THR A 288 -1.73 20.28 -16.60
CA THR A 288 -2.86 19.82 -17.41
C THR A 288 -2.48 18.74 -18.43
N PRO A 289 -1.78 17.67 -18.04
CA PRO A 289 -1.61 16.53 -18.94
C PRO A 289 -2.98 15.93 -19.26
N LYS A 290 -3.12 15.20 -20.36
CA LYS A 290 -4.30 14.33 -20.52
C LYS A 290 -4.32 13.37 -19.34
N PHE A 291 -5.41 13.35 -18.56
CA PHE A 291 -5.47 12.61 -17.31
C PHE A 291 -6.59 11.58 -17.33
N ALA A 292 -6.29 10.39 -16.85
CA ALA A 292 -7.27 9.35 -16.55
C ALA A 292 -6.86 8.57 -15.30
N TYR A 293 -7.84 7.92 -14.67
CA TYR A 293 -7.58 6.95 -13.63
C TYR A 293 -8.46 5.72 -13.80
N LEU A 294 -7.94 4.59 -13.37
CA LEU A 294 -8.55 3.29 -13.41
C LEU A 294 -8.51 2.67 -12.02
N GLY A 295 -9.59 2.05 -11.61
CA GLY A 295 -9.71 1.40 -10.32
C GLY A 295 -11.07 0.72 -10.20
N THR A 296 -11.43 0.30 -8.99
CA THR A 296 -12.72 -0.35 -8.75
C THR A 296 -13.86 0.67 -8.85
N HIS A 297 -14.83 0.40 -9.72
CA HIS A 297 -15.95 1.31 -10.01
C HIS A 297 -17.32 0.61 -10.15
N GLU A 298 -17.32 -0.71 -10.16
CA GLU A 298 -18.53 -1.53 -10.21
C GLU A 298 -18.52 -2.58 -9.11
N GLU A 299 -19.70 -3.11 -8.76
CA GLU A 299 -19.80 -4.20 -7.81
C GLU A 299 -19.02 -5.41 -8.30
N GLY A 300 -18.32 -6.09 -7.37
CA GLY A 300 -17.51 -7.24 -7.69
C GLY A 300 -18.32 -8.52 -7.86
N TYR A 301 -17.84 -9.41 -8.73
CA TYR A 301 -18.31 -10.78 -8.87
C TYR A 301 -17.19 -11.72 -9.29
N GLY A 302 -17.27 -12.99 -8.93
CA GLY A 302 -16.27 -13.98 -9.29
C GLY A 302 -14.97 -13.85 -8.50
N GLY A 303 -13.91 -14.48 -8.99
CA GLY A 303 -12.57 -14.43 -8.43
C GLY A 303 -11.71 -13.31 -9.03
N LEU A 304 -10.43 -13.25 -8.62
CA LEU A 304 -9.49 -12.22 -9.06
C LEU A 304 -9.40 -12.07 -10.59
N TRP A 305 -9.35 -13.19 -11.30
CA TRP A 305 -9.19 -13.17 -12.75
C TRP A 305 -10.42 -12.64 -13.50
N GLU A 306 -11.60 -12.76 -12.92
CA GLU A 306 -12.83 -12.16 -13.42
C GLU A 306 -12.94 -10.70 -13.01
N GLN A 307 -12.51 -10.36 -11.81
CA GLN A 307 -12.57 -8.99 -11.27
C GLN A 307 -11.71 -8.00 -12.06
N LEU A 308 -10.47 -8.38 -12.39
CA LEU A 308 -9.56 -7.47 -13.08
C LEU A 308 -10.13 -6.97 -14.43
N PRO A 309 -10.57 -7.84 -15.37
CA PRO A 309 -11.19 -7.39 -16.61
C PRO A 309 -12.55 -6.72 -16.38
N HIS A 310 -13.35 -7.17 -15.39
CA HIS A 310 -14.62 -6.53 -15.04
C HIS A 310 -14.44 -5.06 -14.65
N GLN A 311 -13.39 -4.75 -13.90
CA GLN A 311 -13.04 -3.38 -13.51
C GLN A 311 -12.19 -2.64 -14.57
N GLY A 312 -11.79 -3.28 -15.67
CA GLY A 312 -10.94 -2.69 -16.69
C GLY A 312 -9.52 -2.36 -16.21
N ILE A 313 -9.04 -3.04 -15.17
CA ILE A 313 -7.69 -2.88 -14.61
C ILE A 313 -6.78 -4.08 -14.88
N ASP A 314 -7.17 -4.94 -15.82
CA ASP A 314 -6.30 -5.91 -16.44
C ASP A 314 -5.41 -5.25 -17.52
N PRO A 315 -4.35 -5.92 -18.02
CA PRO A 315 -3.48 -5.34 -19.02
C PRO A 315 -4.19 -4.84 -20.28
N VAL A 316 -5.29 -5.49 -20.68
CA VAL A 316 -6.05 -5.08 -21.89
C VAL A 316 -6.81 -3.78 -21.64
N GLY A 317 -7.54 -3.69 -20.54
CA GLY A 317 -8.29 -2.47 -20.16
C GLY A 317 -7.38 -1.26 -19.98
N ILE A 318 -6.22 -1.45 -19.34
CA ILE A 318 -5.22 -0.40 -19.15
C ILE A 318 -4.65 0.04 -20.51
N MET A 319 -4.30 -0.90 -21.40
CA MET A 319 -3.80 -0.57 -22.74
C MET A 319 -4.82 0.22 -23.55
N ASP A 320 -6.09 -0.13 -23.47
CA ASP A 320 -7.15 0.56 -24.22
C ASP A 320 -7.36 1.98 -23.69
N LYS A 321 -7.24 2.18 -22.37
CA LYS A 321 -7.26 3.53 -21.79
C LYS A 321 -6.08 4.37 -22.29
N VAL A 322 -4.87 3.82 -22.31
CA VAL A 322 -3.68 4.51 -22.83
C VAL A 322 -3.87 4.90 -24.31
N LYS A 323 -4.36 3.99 -25.15
CA LYS A 323 -4.62 4.28 -26.58
C LYS A 323 -5.61 5.44 -26.76
N GLN A 324 -6.67 5.48 -25.93
CA GLN A 324 -7.64 6.61 -25.96
C GLN A 324 -6.99 7.96 -25.66
N LEU A 325 -5.94 8.00 -24.83
CA LEU A 325 -5.24 9.24 -24.49
C LEU A 325 -4.19 9.64 -25.52
N VAL A 326 -3.58 8.66 -26.17
CA VAL A 326 -2.58 8.91 -27.24
C VAL A 326 -3.25 9.42 -28.52
N GLY A 327 -4.45 8.97 -28.82
CA GLY A 327 -5.26 9.35 -30.01
C GLY A 327 -5.13 8.31 -31.06
#